data_b42da49dd1ce8797bc96b8d7caaa1de2
#
_entry.id   b42da49dd1ce8797bc96b8d7caaa1de2
#
_cell.length_a   1.000
_cell.length_b   1.000
_cell.length_c   1.000
_cell.angle_alpha   90.00
_cell.angle_beta   90.00
_cell.angle_gamma   90.00
#
_symmetry.space_group_name_H-M   'P 1'
#
loop_
_entity.id
_entity.type
_entity.pdbx_description
1 polymer ?
#
loop_
_entity_poly.entity_id
_entity_poly.type
_entity_poly.pdbx_seq_one_letter_code
_entity_poly.pdbx_strand_id
1 'polypeptide(L)'
;MTILPWRRRRQLAEQAKLDELNRLMSYGGTVDFVEGPPYPVPLLPSWERSPLGASTSSAWFMAREIGHNVELSRTAVLLRRYGRGARVAKWGDRYVVVYTLVNSAGETVYYFGGDPMRPSWPLSSEAGYGRNVRAVWSRALDVWPFYRNVHDGLVSCAQPSTGVYQVGDINEFSTGEYADLGLDDEGLRARARGCYPFYRGPGGDIVTLDITGQCPGRADLWHPRADPELDIDFWDTIDTLLTTAIDPHHNTHDD
;
A
#
# COMPACT_ATOMS: atom_id res chain seq x y z
N MET A 1 43.05 4.97 12.68
CA MET A 1 41.66 4.75 12.18
C MET A 1 40.92 3.91 13.23
N THR A 2 40.09 4.57 14.06
CA THR A 2 39.42 3.90 15.18
C THR A 2 38.25 3.06 14.68
N ILE A 3 38.33 1.75 14.81
CA ILE A 3 37.24 0.85 14.40
C ILE A 3 36.11 0.97 15.44
N LEU A 4 35.00 1.59 15.06
CA LEU A 4 33.82 1.66 15.92
C LEU A 4 33.29 0.25 16.26
N PRO A 5 32.89 -0.02 17.51
CA PRO A 5 32.25 -1.26 17.90
C PRO A 5 31.05 -1.57 16.97
N TRP A 6 30.85 -2.85 16.64
CA TRP A 6 29.82 -3.27 15.68
C TRP A 6 28.41 -2.79 16.06
N ARG A 7 28.06 -2.75 17.35
CA ARG A 7 26.79 -2.21 17.86
C ARG A 7 26.59 -0.77 17.48
N ARG A 8 27.64 0.06 17.60
CA ARG A 8 27.56 1.49 17.25
C ARG A 8 27.46 1.70 15.73
N ARG A 9 28.10 0.88 14.93
CA ARG A 9 27.95 0.91 13.46
C ARG A 9 26.53 0.56 13.05
N ARG A 10 25.93 -0.47 13.69
CA ARG A 10 24.56 -0.87 13.45
C ARG A 10 23.58 0.26 13.80
N GLN A 11 23.75 0.86 14.99
CA GLN A 11 22.91 2.00 15.42
C GLN A 11 22.99 3.18 14.44
N LEU A 12 24.20 3.54 13.98
CA LEU A 12 24.39 4.62 13.02
C LEU A 12 23.74 4.30 11.67
N ALA A 13 23.83 3.06 11.20
CA ALA A 13 23.17 2.63 9.96
C ALA A 13 21.64 2.64 10.07
N GLU A 14 21.09 2.24 11.21
CA GLU A 14 19.65 2.31 11.48
C GLU A 14 19.17 3.75 11.57
N GLN A 15 19.94 4.64 12.23
CA GLN A 15 19.61 6.06 12.29
C GLN A 15 19.63 6.71 10.92
N ALA A 16 20.64 6.41 10.09
CA ALA A 16 20.71 6.93 8.73
C ALA A 16 19.52 6.51 7.86
N LYS A 17 19.05 5.27 8.02
CA LYS A 17 17.82 4.81 7.35
C LYS A 17 16.57 5.56 7.82
N LEU A 18 16.48 5.80 9.12
CA LEU A 18 15.37 6.54 9.71
C LEU A 18 15.38 7.99 9.25
N ASP A 19 16.54 8.62 9.19
CA ASP A 19 16.71 9.99 8.69
C ASP A 19 16.35 10.10 7.21
N GLU A 20 16.76 9.12 6.40
CA GLU A 20 16.38 9.03 4.99
C GLU A 20 14.87 8.86 4.84
N LEU A 21 14.27 7.93 5.60
CA LEU A 21 12.84 7.68 5.58
C LEU A 21 12.06 8.94 5.96
N ASN A 22 12.44 9.62 7.06
CA ASN A 22 11.82 10.88 7.48
C ASN A 22 12.01 12.02 6.47
N ARG A 23 13.12 12.04 5.73
CA ARG A 23 13.32 12.98 4.64
C ARG A 23 12.38 12.72 3.45
N LEU A 24 12.11 11.45 3.13
CA LEU A 24 11.18 11.07 2.08
C LEU A 24 9.72 11.37 2.48
N MET A 25 9.42 11.28 3.77
CA MET A 25 8.08 11.45 4.36
C MET A 25 7.70 12.91 4.63
N SER A 26 8.09 13.86 3.79
CA SER A 26 7.90 15.31 4.00
C SER A 26 6.45 15.76 4.26
N TYR A 27 5.45 14.89 4.11
CA TYR A 27 4.02 15.22 4.17
C TYR A 27 3.24 14.65 5.36
N GLY A 28 3.81 13.80 6.21
CA GLY A 28 2.97 12.99 7.10
C GLY A 28 3.44 12.87 8.55
N GLY A 29 4.41 13.64 8.99
CA GLY A 29 4.97 13.50 10.34
C GLY A 29 6.20 12.60 10.38
N THR A 30 6.77 12.44 11.58
CA THR A 30 7.96 11.62 11.80
C THR A 30 7.61 10.14 11.88
N VAL A 31 8.50 9.32 11.38
CA VAL A 31 8.48 7.86 11.52
C VAL A 31 9.51 7.47 12.56
N ASP A 32 9.10 6.66 13.54
CA ASP A 32 9.97 6.09 14.56
C ASP A 32 9.83 4.58 14.58
N PHE A 33 10.93 3.86 14.45
CA PHE A 33 10.90 2.41 14.54
C PHE A 33 10.60 1.97 15.97
N VAL A 34 9.64 1.04 16.08
CA VAL A 34 9.29 0.43 17.36
C VAL A 34 10.18 -0.79 17.57
N GLU A 35 10.85 -0.88 18.72
CA GLU A 35 11.56 -2.10 19.10
C GLU A 35 10.57 -3.24 19.30
N GLY A 36 11.00 -4.47 19.01
CA GLY A 36 10.16 -5.66 18.94
C GLY A 36 9.21 -5.88 20.15
N PRO A 37 8.43 -6.97 20.11
CA PRO A 37 7.40 -7.23 21.11
C PRO A 37 7.96 -7.27 22.56
N PRO A 38 7.15 -6.88 23.59
CA PRO A 38 5.75 -6.50 23.43
C PRO A 38 5.60 -5.09 22.86
N TYR A 39 4.71 -4.95 21.87
CA TYR A 39 4.39 -3.64 21.31
C TYR A 39 3.54 -2.83 22.33
N PRO A 40 3.62 -1.47 22.32
CA PRO A 40 2.90 -0.64 23.28
C PRO A 40 1.39 -0.66 23.11
N VAL A 41 0.92 -1.26 22.01
CA VAL A 41 -0.50 -1.41 21.68
C VAL A 41 -0.71 -2.77 20.99
N PRO A 42 -1.90 -3.38 21.09
CA PRO A 42 -2.23 -4.56 20.32
C PRO A 42 -2.13 -4.26 18.81
N LEU A 43 -1.38 -5.06 18.10
CA LEU A 43 -1.26 -5.01 16.64
C LEU A 43 -1.98 -6.20 16.03
N LEU A 44 -2.02 -6.27 14.70
CA LEU A 44 -2.54 -7.45 14.01
C LEU A 44 -1.80 -8.71 14.51
N PRO A 45 -2.50 -9.79 14.91
CA PRO A 45 -1.87 -10.98 15.48
C PRO A 45 -0.78 -11.61 14.60
N SER A 46 -0.87 -11.48 13.27
CA SER A 46 0.20 -11.90 12.36
C SER A 46 1.46 -11.06 12.54
N TRP A 47 1.34 -9.75 12.78
CA TRP A 47 2.47 -8.87 13.04
C TRP A 47 3.12 -9.14 14.39
N GLU A 48 2.32 -9.38 15.45
CA GLU A 48 2.84 -9.69 16.79
C GLU A 48 3.61 -11.01 16.84
N ARG A 49 3.17 -12.01 16.05
CA ARG A 49 3.85 -13.30 15.95
C ARG A 49 5.03 -13.31 14.98
N SER A 50 5.19 -12.25 14.21
CA SER A 50 6.19 -12.19 13.15
C SER A 50 7.55 -11.80 13.70
N PRO A 51 8.63 -12.34 13.16
CA PRO A 51 9.97 -11.85 13.43
C PRO A 51 10.22 -10.51 12.69
N LEU A 52 9.31 -9.53 12.88
CA LEU A 52 9.43 -8.23 12.23
C LEU A 52 10.73 -7.56 12.67
N GLY A 53 11.52 -7.09 11.70
CA GLY A 53 12.83 -6.52 11.98
C GLY A 53 13.60 -6.13 10.71
N ALA A 54 14.82 -5.69 10.91
CA ALA A 54 15.73 -5.29 9.83
C ALA A 54 16.44 -6.54 9.23
N SER A 55 15.67 -7.55 8.82
CA SER A 55 16.21 -8.77 8.24
C SER A 55 15.37 -9.24 7.05
N THR A 56 16.00 -9.96 6.13
CA THR A 56 15.32 -10.55 4.98
C THR A 56 14.22 -11.55 5.39
N SER A 57 14.40 -12.24 6.53
CA SER A 57 13.39 -13.17 7.04
C SER A 57 12.07 -12.48 7.40
N SER A 58 12.11 -11.25 7.89
CA SER A 58 10.88 -10.48 8.17
C SER A 58 10.15 -10.08 6.89
N ALA A 59 10.88 -9.64 5.86
CA ALA A 59 10.30 -9.36 4.54
C ALA A 59 9.71 -10.62 3.91
N TRP A 60 10.40 -11.75 4.01
CA TRP A 60 9.93 -13.04 3.51
C TRP A 60 8.65 -13.52 4.22
N PHE A 61 8.58 -13.33 5.54
CA PHE A 61 7.36 -13.63 6.30
C PHE A 61 6.18 -12.81 5.80
N MET A 62 6.35 -11.49 5.67
CA MET A 62 5.27 -10.60 5.19
C MET A 62 4.88 -10.90 3.74
N ALA A 63 5.83 -11.27 2.88
CA ALA A 63 5.54 -11.74 1.53
C ALA A 63 4.63 -12.97 1.53
N ARG A 64 4.83 -13.89 2.48
CA ARG A 64 3.95 -15.05 2.65
C ARG A 64 2.55 -14.65 3.09
N GLU A 65 2.43 -13.74 4.04
CA GLU A 65 1.12 -13.26 4.52
C GLU A 65 0.34 -12.56 3.39
N ILE A 66 1.02 -11.74 2.58
CA ILE A 66 0.43 -11.10 1.39
C ILE A 66 -0.06 -12.18 0.41
N GLY A 67 0.81 -13.11 0.00
CA GLY A 67 0.46 -14.15 -0.98
C GLY A 67 -0.55 -15.19 -0.49
N HIS A 68 -0.85 -15.26 0.82
CA HIS A 68 -1.88 -16.15 1.36
C HIS A 68 -3.26 -15.51 1.41
N ASN A 69 -3.32 -14.20 1.53
CA ASN A 69 -4.58 -13.49 1.79
C ASN A 69 -5.15 -12.81 0.56
N VAL A 70 -4.30 -12.56 -0.45
CA VAL A 70 -4.70 -11.85 -1.68
C VAL A 70 -3.89 -12.34 -2.88
N GLU A 71 -4.40 -12.08 -4.08
CA GLU A 71 -3.79 -12.47 -5.35
C GLU A 71 -2.66 -11.50 -5.77
N LEU A 72 -1.77 -11.15 -4.83
CA LEU A 72 -0.58 -10.33 -5.07
C LEU A 72 0.68 -11.20 -5.14
N SER A 73 0.66 -12.19 -6.02
CA SER A 73 1.72 -13.20 -6.13
C SER A 73 3.05 -12.63 -6.62
N ARG A 74 3.03 -11.72 -7.59
CA ARG A 74 4.23 -11.05 -8.13
C ARG A 74 4.84 -10.13 -7.08
N THR A 75 4.02 -9.32 -6.40
CA THR A 75 4.46 -8.48 -5.28
C THR A 75 5.09 -9.34 -4.18
N ALA A 76 4.49 -10.48 -3.84
CA ALA A 76 5.06 -11.40 -2.85
C ALA A 76 6.42 -11.96 -3.31
N VAL A 77 6.59 -12.28 -4.58
CA VAL A 77 7.89 -12.71 -5.16
C VAL A 77 8.92 -11.58 -5.04
N LEU A 78 8.58 -10.35 -5.40
CA LEU A 78 9.49 -9.21 -5.28
C LEU A 78 9.90 -8.93 -3.82
N LEU A 79 8.96 -9.00 -2.88
CA LEU A 79 9.26 -8.87 -1.46
C LEU A 79 10.22 -9.95 -0.96
N ARG A 80 10.12 -11.19 -1.47
CA ARG A 80 11.08 -12.26 -1.14
C ARG A 80 12.45 -12.01 -1.76
N ARG A 81 12.49 -11.54 -3.01
CA ARG A 81 13.73 -11.34 -3.77
C ARG A 81 14.50 -10.10 -3.30
N TYR A 82 13.81 -8.99 -3.13
CA TYR A 82 14.40 -7.67 -2.91
C TYR A 82 14.25 -7.17 -1.47
N GLY A 83 13.39 -7.76 -0.65
CA GLY A 83 13.15 -7.36 0.72
C GLY A 83 14.39 -7.46 1.60
N ARG A 84 14.69 -6.38 2.31
CA ARG A 84 15.79 -6.29 3.28
C ARG A 84 15.30 -6.18 4.72
N GLY A 85 14.01 -5.95 4.90
CA GLY A 85 13.37 -5.90 6.20
C GLY A 85 11.91 -5.53 6.10
N ALA A 86 11.16 -5.89 7.16
CA ALA A 86 9.82 -5.41 7.43
C ALA A 86 9.76 -5.08 8.92
N ARG A 87 9.56 -3.82 9.28
CA ARG A 87 9.64 -3.33 10.66
C ARG A 87 8.39 -2.59 11.05
N VAL A 88 7.93 -2.80 12.27
CA VAL A 88 6.89 -1.94 12.85
C VAL A 88 7.49 -0.56 13.12
N ALA A 89 6.76 0.45 12.73
CA ALA A 89 7.08 1.83 13.02
C ALA A 89 5.82 2.57 13.49
N LYS A 90 6.02 3.63 14.25
CA LYS A 90 5.00 4.62 14.56
C LYS A 90 5.13 5.77 13.57
N TRP A 91 4.05 6.14 12.92
CA TRP A 91 3.94 7.27 12.02
C TRP A 91 2.83 8.21 12.49
N GLY A 92 3.21 9.31 13.11
CA GLY A 92 2.28 10.14 13.86
C GLY A 92 1.65 9.37 15.03
N ASP A 93 0.35 9.17 15.00
CA ASP A 93 -0.43 8.36 15.96
C ASP A 93 -0.74 6.94 15.48
N ARG A 94 -0.30 6.55 14.27
CA ARG A 94 -0.56 5.28 13.63
C ARG A 94 0.60 4.32 13.73
N TYR A 95 0.31 3.02 13.59
CA TYR A 95 1.32 1.98 13.44
C TYR A 95 1.29 1.46 12.02
N VAL A 96 2.48 1.24 11.47
CA VAL A 96 2.68 0.75 10.10
C VAL A 96 3.78 -0.30 10.08
N VAL A 97 3.76 -1.18 9.10
CA VAL A 97 4.93 -1.96 8.72
C VAL A 97 5.67 -1.21 7.62
N VAL A 98 6.92 -0.89 7.87
CA VAL A 98 7.84 -0.31 6.88
C VAL A 98 8.59 -1.44 6.19
N TYR A 99 8.34 -1.61 4.92
CA TYR A 99 9.12 -2.48 4.05
C TYR A 99 10.33 -1.73 3.52
N THR A 100 11.49 -2.33 3.64
CA THR A 100 12.72 -1.88 2.99
C THR A 100 13.07 -2.87 1.88
N LEU A 101 13.14 -2.40 0.65
CA LEU A 101 13.53 -3.20 -0.51
C LEU A 101 14.76 -2.57 -1.19
N VAL A 102 15.53 -3.41 -1.87
CA VAL A 102 16.58 -2.93 -2.79
C VAL A 102 16.25 -3.52 -4.14
N ASN A 103 15.78 -2.69 -5.07
CA ASN A 103 15.34 -3.12 -6.40
C ASN A 103 16.48 -3.62 -7.28
N SER A 104 16.20 -4.04 -8.50
CA SER A 104 17.20 -4.58 -9.44
C SER A 104 18.28 -3.55 -9.83
N ALA A 105 17.95 -2.25 -9.78
CA ALA A 105 18.90 -1.17 -10.02
C ALA A 105 19.81 -0.87 -8.79
N GLY A 106 19.58 -1.55 -7.65
CA GLY A 106 20.29 -1.31 -6.41
C GLY A 106 19.76 -0.12 -5.60
N GLU A 107 18.61 0.44 -5.98
CA GLU A 107 17.98 1.54 -5.27
C GLU A 107 17.18 1.04 -4.07
N THR A 108 17.25 1.77 -2.97
CA THR A 108 16.42 1.48 -1.80
C THR A 108 15.06 2.14 -1.96
N VAL A 109 14.01 1.33 -1.88
CA VAL A 109 12.62 1.79 -1.88
C VAL A 109 11.92 1.36 -0.61
N TYR A 110 10.99 2.20 -0.15
CA TYR A 110 10.24 1.96 1.09
C TYR A 110 8.75 2.00 0.80
N TYR A 111 8.03 1.05 1.41
CA TYR A 111 6.58 0.98 1.38
C TYR A 111 6.02 0.92 2.80
N PHE A 112 4.85 1.52 3.00
CA PHE A 112 4.10 1.46 4.25
C PHE A 112 2.85 0.61 4.09
N GLY A 113 2.72 -0.40 4.95
CA GLY A 113 1.46 -1.10 5.16
C GLY A 113 0.83 -0.66 6.48
N GLY A 114 -0.37 -0.08 6.42
CA GLY A 114 -1.10 0.35 7.63
C GLY A 114 -1.58 -0.82 8.48
N ASP A 115 -1.81 -0.56 9.78
CA ASP A 115 -2.33 -1.56 10.72
C ASP A 115 -3.84 -1.80 10.49
N PRO A 116 -4.28 -2.99 10.05
CA PRO A 116 -5.68 -3.31 9.85
C PRO A 116 -6.53 -3.26 11.13
N MET A 117 -5.91 -3.43 12.29
CA MET A 117 -6.61 -3.33 13.58
C MET A 117 -6.95 -1.88 13.96
N ARG A 118 -6.30 -0.92 13.28
CA ARG A 118 -6.51 0.51 13.45
C ARG A 118 -6.52 1.18 12.09
N PRO A 119 -7.51 0.86 11.27
CA PRO A 119 -7.61 1.47 9.96
C PRO A 119 -7.66 2.99 10.10
N SER A 120 -7.16 3.67 9.08
CA SER A 120 -7.11 5.14 9.03
C SER A 120 -8.48 5.81 9.12
N TRP A 121 -9.49 5.02 9.05
CA TRP A 121 -10.87 5.47 9.08
C TRP A 121 -11.35 5.75 10.52
N PRO A 122 -11.99 6.87 10.76
CA PRO A 122 -12.66 7.11 12.03
C PRO A 122 -13.85 6.15 12.17
N LEU A 123 -13.76 5.24 13.13
CA LEU A 123 -14.89 4.39 13.55
C LEU A 123 -16.01 5.23 14.19
N SER A 124 -15.79 6.53 14.40
CA SER A 124 -16.77 7.43 14.97
C SER A 124 -17.84 7.77 13.93
N SER A 125 -19.08 7.46 14.30
CA SER A 125 -20.32 7.69 13.56
C SER A 125 -20.62 9.15 13.20
N GLU A 126 -19.76 10.09 13.58
CA GLU A 126 -20.03 11.54 13.48
C GLU A 126 -19.80 12.12 12.08
N ALA A 127 -19.03 11.47 11.22
CA ALA A 127 -18.64 12.02 9.92
C ALA A 127 -19.52 11.56 8.72
N GLY A 128 -20.63 10.86 8.94
CA GLY A 128 -21.51 10.43 7.82
C GLY A 128 -20.93 9.33 6.91
N TYR A 129 -19.62 9.16 6.90
CA TYR A 129 -18.89 8.19 6.09
C TYR A 129 -19.12 6.74 6.54
N GLY A 130 -19.33 6.48 7.83
CA GLY A 130 -19.38 5.13 8.39
C GLY A 130 -20.53 4.24 7.89
N ARG A 131 -21.63 4.81 7.39
CA ARG A 131 -22.76 4.02 6.85
C ARG A 131 -22.54 3.60 5.40
N ASN A 132 -22.00 4.48 4.59
CA ASN A 132 -21.74 4.19 3.18
C ASN A 132 -20.61 3.19 3.03
N VAL A 133 -19.56 3.31 3.84
CA VAL A 133 -18.40 2.42 3.79
C VAL A 133 -18.78 0.98 4.16
N ARG A 134 -19.66 0.74 5.17
CA ARG A 134 -20.14 -0.60 5.47
C ARG A 134 -20.94 -1.22 4.31
N ALA A 135 -21.76 -0.43 3.63
CA ALA A 135 -22.51 -0.89 2.47
C ALA A 135 -21.57 -1.15 1.28
N VAL A 136 -20.57 -0.32 1.10
CA VAL A 136 -19.50 -0.45 0.12
C VAL A 136 -18.73 -1.76 0.35
N TRP A 137 -18.21 -1.96 1.56
CA TRP A 137 -17.39 -3.13 1.90
C TRP A 137 -18.15 -4.46 1.84
N SER A 138 -19.45 -4.47 2.09
CA SER A 138 -20.25 -5.68 1.92
C SER A 138 -20.38 -6.14 0.47
N ARG A 139 -20.08 -5.28 -0.49
CA ARG A 139 -20.12 -5.56 -1.93
C ARG A 139 -18.73 -5.81 -2.55
N ALA A 140 -17.67 -5.37 -1.88
CA ALA A 140 -16.28 -5.55 -2.30
C ALA A 140 -15.62 -6.74 -1.58
N LEU A 141 -16.26 -7.91 -1.61
CA LEU A 141 -15.85 -9.09 -0.84
C LEU A 141 -14.42 -9.54 -1.14
N ASP A 142 -13.97 -9.40 -2.39
CA ASP A 142 -12.64 -9.84 -2.83
C ASP A 142 -11.51 -8.92 -2.34
N VAL A 143 -11.84 -7.67 -1.96
CA VAL A 143 -10.87 -6.69 -1.45
C VAL A 143 -10.69 -6.80 0.06
N TRP A 144 -11.73 -7.31 0.75
CA TRP A 144 -11.76 -7.37 2.20
C TRP A 144 -10.61 -8.15 2.87
N PRO A 145 -10.16 -9.31 2.34
CA PRO A 145 -9.06 -10.06 2.93
C PRO A 145 -7.78 -9.25 3.07
N PHE A 146 -7.46 -8.39 2.09
CA PHE A 146 -6.29 -7.52 2.16
C PHE A 146 -6.39 -6.56 3.36
N TYR A 147 -7.48 -5.78 3.42
CA TYR A 147 -7.68 -4.75 4.43
C TYR A 147 -7.92 -5.30 5.84
N ARG A 148 -8.37 -6.54 5.96
CA ARG A 148 -8.61 -7.17 7.25
C ARG A 148 -7.41 -7.92 7.81
N ASN A 149 -6.66 -8.59 6.93
CA ASN A 149 -5.67 -9.59 7.34
C ASN A 149 -4.24 -9.20 7.01
N VAL A 150 -4.04 -8.21 6.14
CA VAL A 150 -2.70 -7.84 5.65
C VAL A 150 -2.37 -6.41 6.03
N HIS A 151 -3.03 -5.43 5.40
CA HIS A 151 -2.75 -4.02 5.61
C HIS A 151 -3.97 -3.12 5.41
N ASP A 152 -4.03 -2.00 6.12
CA ASP A 152 -4.83 -0.85 5.77
C ASP A 152 -4.07 -0.01 4.74
N GLY A 153 -4.13 -0.42 3.48
CA GLY A 153 -3.37 0.16 2.38
C GLY A 153 -1.90 -0.28 2.31
N LEU A 154 -1.27 -0.05 1.18
CA LEU A 154 0.16 -0.28 0.93
C LEU A 154 0.68 0.82 0.01
N VAL A 155 1.35 1.83 0.57
CA VAL A 155 1.73 3.04 -0.15
C VAL A 155 3.23 3.25 -0.19
N SER A 156 3.71 3.91 -1.23
CA SER A 156 5.11 4.31 -1.36
C SER A 156 5.45 5.42 -0.37
N CYS A 157 6.60 5.32 0.30
CA CYS A 157 7.05 6.38 1.20
C CYS A 157 7.51 7.63 0.43
N ALA A 158 8.05 7.46 -0.78
CA ALA A 158 8.50 8.57 -1.61
C ALA A 158 7.32 9.35 -2.23
N GLN A 159 6.20 8.66 -2.46
CA GLN A 159 4.98 9.21 -3.01
C GLN A 159 3.77 8.62 -2.28
N PRO A 160 3.37 9.15 -1.12
CA PRO A 160 2.33 8.57 -0.28
C PRO A 160 0.94 8.47 -0.92
N SER A 161 0.71 9.19 -2.02
CA SER A 161 -0.49 9.04 -2.85
C SER A 161 -0.40 7.87 -3.85
N THR A 162 0.72 7.15 -3.89
CA THR A 162 0.96 6.05 -4.82
C THR A 162 0.95 4.71 -4.09
N GLY A 163 0.21 3.76 -4.62
CA GLY A 163 0.04 2.41 -4.06
C GLY A 163 -1.42 2.08 -3.80
N VAL A 164 -1.67 1.04 -3.02
CA VAL A 164 -3.01 0.65 -2.56
C VAL A 164 -3.46 1.63 -1.47
N TYR A 165 -4.58 2.29 -1.69
CA TYR A 165 -5.07 3.31 -0.78
C TYR A 165 -5.42 2.76 0.60
N GLN A 166 -5.24 3.58 1.63
CA GLN A 166 -5.79 3.33 2.95
C GLN A 166 -7.31 3.49 2.91
N VAL A 167 -8.02 2.76 3.75
CA VAL A 167 -9.50 2.80 3.80
C VAL A 167 -10.03 4.23 3.95
N GLY A 168 -9.36 5.06 4.75
CA GLY A 168 -9.76 6.45 4.95
C GLY A 168 -9.63 7.34 3.71
N ASP A 169 -8.84 6.94 2.73
CA ASP A 169 -8.60 7.70 1.49
C ASP A 169 -9.49 7.21 0.33
N ILE A 170 -10.23 6.10 0.53
CA ILE A 170 -11.13 5.54 -0.48
C ILE A 170 -12.44 6.31 -0.47
N ASN A 171 -12.63 7.17 -1.46
CA ASN A 171 -13.85 7.95 -1.68
C ASN A 171 -14.41 7.65 -3.06
N GLU A 172 -15.68 7.98 -3.30
CA GLU A 172 -16.25 7.88 -4.64
C GLU A 172 -15.44 8.73 -5.63
N PHE A 173 -15.20 8.18 -6.80
CA PHE A 173 -14.46 8.82 -7.88
C PHE A 173 -15.09 10.18 -8.24
N SER A 174 -14.34 11.26 -8.09
CA SER A 174 -14.88 12.62 -8.10
C SER A 174 -14.79 13.28 -9.49
N THR A 175 -15.59 14.35 -9.68
CA THR A 175 -15.51 15.16 -10.90
C THR A 175 -14.16 15.84 -11.08
N GLY A 176 -13.41 16.09 -10.01
CA GLY A 176 -12.03 16.61 -10.09
C GLY A 176 -11.09 15.60 -10.71
N GLU A 177 -11.19 14.33 -10.31
CA GLU A 177 -10.41 13.24 -10.89
C GLU A 177 -10.74 13.01 -12.36
N TYR A 178 -11.99 13.20 -12.78
CA TYR A 178 -12.36 13.15 -14.20
C TYR A 178 -11.63 14.22 -15.02
N ALA A 179 -11.50 15.42 -14.50
CA ALA A 179 -10.76 16.48 -15.18
C ALA A 179 -9.28 16.18 -15.27
N ASP A 180 -8.68 15.63 -14.22
CA ASP A 180 -7.27 15.23 -14.19
C ASP A 180 -6.97 14.12 -15.19
N LEU A 181 -7.92 13.21 -15.40
CA LEU A 181 -7.82 12.13 -16.39
C LEU A 181 -8.19 12.57 -17.81
N GLY A 182 -8.77 13.77 -17.98
CA GLY A 182 -9.24 14.26 -19.28
C GLY A 182 -10.47 13.51 -19.81
N LEU A 183 -11.34 13.05 -18.91
CA LEU A 183 -12.55 12.30 -19.29
C LEU A 183 -13.64 13.27 -19.81
N ASP A 184 -13.63 13.52 -21.11
CA ASP A 184 -14.63 14.36 -21.78
C ASP A 184 -15.87 13.58 -22.26
N ASP A 185 -15.73 12.25 -22.41
CA ASP A 185 -16.80 11.36 -22.85
C ASP A 185 -17.84 11.12 -21.74
N GLU A 186 -19.13 11.39 -22.03
CA GLU A 186 -20.21 11.23 -21.06
C GLU A 186 -20.48 9.77 -20.71
N GLY A 187 -20.20 8.84 -21.63
CA GLY A 187 -20.33 7.40 -21.39
C GLY A 187 -19.29 6.94 -20.36
N LEU A 188 -18.03 7.39 -20.49
CA LEU A 188 -16.98 7.10 -19.53
C LEU A 188 -17.27 7.74 -18.17
N ARG A 189 -17.76 8.97 -18.13
CA ARG A 189 -18.20 9.62 -16.89
C ARG A 189 -19.34 8.85 -16.22
N ALA A 190 -20.32 8.40 -17.01
CA ALA A 190 -21.43 7.60 -16.49
C ALA A 190 -20.92 6.25 -15.92
N ARG A 191 -19.93 5.64 -16.58
CA ARG A 191 -19.30 4.41 -16.12
C ARG A 191 -18.52 4.62 -14.82
N ALA A 192 -17.87 5.75 -14.65
CA ALA A 192 -17.07 6.07 -13.47
C ALA A 192 -17.90 6.41 -12.22
N ARG A 193 -19.18 6.76 -12.39
CA ARG A 193 -20.10 7.00 -11.26
C ARG A 193 -20.28 5.73 -10.43
N GLY A 194 -20.11 5.84 -9.11
CA GLY A 194 -20.17 4.69 -8.19
C GLY A 194 -18.90 3.85 -8.15
N CYS A 195 -17.86 4.24 -8.89
CA CYS A 195 -16.53 3.68 -8.78
C CYS A 195 -15.74 4.32 -7.64
N TYR A 196 -14.89 3.55 -7.02
CA TYR A 196 -14.03 3.96 -5.92
C TYR A 196 -12.57 3.61 -6.26
N PRO A 197 -11.63 4.56 -6.16
CA PRO A 197 -10.23 4.30 -6.38
C PRO A 197 -9.63 3.49 -5.24
N PHE A 198 -8.94 2.42 -5.57
CA PHE A 198 -8.22 1.55 -4.64
C PHE A 198 -6.71 1.59 -4.81
N TYR A 199 -6.24 1.98 -5.96
CA TYR A 199 -4.82 2.07 -6.28
C TYR A 199 -4.55 3.29 -7.15
N ARG A 200 -3.39 3.92 -6.92
CA ARG A 200 -2.82 4.92 -7.82
C ARG A 200 -1.37 4.59 -8.14
N GLY A 201 -1.05 4.58 -9.41
CA GLY A 201 0.33 4.41 -9.91
C GLY A 201 1.15 5.70 -9.86
N PRO A 202 2.49 5.60 -9.95
CA PRO A 202 3.38 6.78 -9.99
C PRO A 202 3.15 7.66 -11.23
N GLY A 203 2.62 7.09 -12.31
CA GLY A 203 2.21 7.80 -13.53
C GLY A 203 0.87 8.52 -13.42
N GLY A 204 0.14 8.33 -12.33
CA GLY A 204 -1.21 8.84 -12.14
C GLY A 204 -2.32 7.89 -12.58
N ASP A 205 -1.97 6.68 -13.02
CA ASP A 205 -2.93 5.62 -13.32
C ASP A 205 -3.76 5.29 -12.08
N ILE A 206 -5.06 5.05 -12.26
CA ILE A 206 -5.97 4.78 -11.15
C ILE A 206 -6.74 3.49 -11.42
N VAL A 207 -6.66 2.52 -10.50
CA VAL A 207 -7.53 1.34 -10.51
C VAL A 207 -8.74 1.62 -9.65
N THR A 208 -9.92 1.49 -10.22
CA THR A 208 -11.19 1.66 -9.53
C THR A 208 -11.98 0.36 -9.49
N LEU A 209 -12.85 0.26 -8.48
CA LEU A 209 -13.86 -0.78 -8.37
C LEU A 209 -15.24 -0.14 -8.33
N ASP A 210 -16.16 -0.57 -9.18
CA ASP A 210 -17.57 -0.18 -9.12
C ASP A 210 -18.21 -0.85 -7.90
N ILE A 211 -18.65 -0.04 -6.95
CA ILE A 211 -19.26 -0.53 -5.70
C ILE A 211 -20.73 -0.14 -5.63
N THR A 212 -21.07 1.09 -6.01
CA THR A 212 -22.43 1.63 -5.90
C THR A 212 -23.05 1.98 -7.25
N GLY A 213 -22.30 1.78 -8.34
CA GLY A 213 -22.73 2.06 -9.70
C GLY A 213 -23.61 0.98 -10.31
N GLN A 214 -23.54 0.85 -11.63
CA GLN A 214 -24.41 -0.04 -12.39
C GLN A 214 -23.97 -1.51 -12.39
N CYS A 215 -22.67 -1.76 -12.23
CA CYS A 215 -22.08 -3.09 -12.30
C CYS A 215 -21.15 -3.35 -11.11
N PRO A 216 -21.68 -3.53 -9.88
CA PRO A 216 -20.87 -3.77 -8.70
C PRO A 216 -19.90 -4.94 -8.86
N GLY A 217 -18.64 -4.73 -8.48
CA GLY A 217 -17.53 -5.70 -8.63
C GLY A 217 -16.72 -5.55 -9.91
N ARG A 218 -17.17 -4.71 -10.86
CA ARG A 218 -16.41 -4.40 -12.06
C ARG A 218 -15.24 -3.49 -11.73
N ALA A 219 -14.06 -3.77 -12.30
CA ALA A 219 -12.87 -2.95 -12.16
C ALA A 219 -12.45 -2.31 -13.49
N ASP A 220 -11.92 -1.09 -13.40
CA ASP A 220 -11.40 -0.34 -14.55
C ASP A 220 -10.06 0.31 -14.18
N LEU A 221 -9.14 0.39 -15.17
CA LEU A 221 -7.88 1.11 -15.07
C LEU A 221 -7.95 2.39 -15.90
N TRP A 222 -7.81 3.51 -15.23
CA TRP A 222 -7.88 4.84 -15.81
C TRP A 222 -6.48 5.41 -15.98
N HIS A 223 -6.15 5.86 -17.19
CA HIS A 223 -4.87 6.46 -17.53
C HIS A 223 -5.00 7.98 -17.69
N PRO A 224 -4.04 8.78 -17.20
CA PRO A 224 -4.03 10.20 -17.49
C PRO A 224 -3.94 10.46 -18.99
N ARG A 225 -4.95 11.12 -19.56
CA ARG A 225 -4.99 11.54 -20.98
C ARG A 225 -4.89 10.42 -22.02
N ALA A 226 -5.28 9.22 -21.65
CA ALA A 226 -5.37 8.06 -22.55
C ALA A 226 -6.67 7.31 -22.31
N ASP A 227 -7.05 6.45 -23.25
CA ASP A 227 -8.23 5.61 -23.12
C ASP A 227 -8.09 4.65 -21.94
N PRO A 228 -9.15 4.47 -21.13
CA PRO A 228 -9.12 3.54 -20.01
C PRO A 228 -9.14 2.08 -20.49
N GLU A 229 -8.53 1.21 -19.69
CA GLU A 229 -8.73 -0.23 -19.83
C GLU A 229 -9.95 -0.63 -18.98
N LEU A 230 -10.95 -1.17 -19.63
CA LEU A 230 -12.24 -1.48 -19.03
C LEU A 230 -12.36 -2.97 -18.71
N ASP A 231 -13.11 -3.30 -17.63
CA ASP A 231 -13.41 -4.67 -17.23
C ASP A 231 -12.14 -5.50 -16.95
N ILE A 232 -11.16 -4.90 -16.29
CA ILE A 232 -9.89 -5.53 -15.92
C ILE A 232 -10.04 -6.52 -14.76
N ASP A 233 -9.06 -7.43 -14.62
CA ASP A 233 -8.87 -8.17 -13.38
C ASP A 233 -8.27 -7.24 -12.33
N PHE A 234 -9.00 -7.05 -11.23
CA PHE A 234 -8.66 -6.06 -10.20
C PHE A 234 -7.31 -6.35 -9.53
N TRP A 235 -7.13 -7.56 -9.01
CA TRP A 235 -5.92 -7.89 -8.26
C TRP A 235 -4.72 -8.14 -9.17
N ASP A 236 -4.91 -8.77 -10.33
CA ASP A 236 -3.81 -8.97 -11.30
C ASP A 236 -3.25 -7.64 -11.81
N THR A 237 -4.14 -6.68 -12.07
CA THR A 237 -3.74 -5.32 -12.48
C THR A 237 -3.00 -4.59 -11.36
N ILE A 238 -3.51 -4.60 -10.12
CA ILE A 238 -2.82 -3.98 -8.98
C ILE A 238 -1.47 -4.64 -8.74
N ASP A 239 -1.38 -5.98 -8.82
CA ASP A 239 -0.13 -6.72 -8.64
C ASP A 239 0.91 -6.34 -9.69
N THR A 240 0.49 -6.21 -10.94
CA THR A 240 1.34 -5.75 -12.05
C THR A 240 1.84 -4.33 -11.84
N LEU A 241 0.95 -3.40 -11.46
CA LEU A 241 1.30 -2.01 -11.24
C LEU A 241 2.20 -1.82 -10.01
N LEU A 242 1.95 -2.55 -8.92
CA LEU A 242 2.81 -2.55 -7.73
C LEU A 242 4.20 -3.07 -8.04
N THR A 243 4.30 -4.17 -8.76
CA THR A 243 5.60 -4.75 -9.14
C THR A 243 6.40 -3.80 -10.01
N THR A 244 5.77 -3.15 -10.99
CA THR A 244 6.39 -2.13 -11.83
C THR A 244 6.84 -0.91 -11.00
N ALA A 245 6.04 -0.49 -10.01
CA ALA A 245 6.39 0.63 -9.14
C ALA A 245 7.54 0.30 -8.18
N ILE A 246 7.65 -0.94 -7.70
CA ILE A 246 8.74 -1.42 -6.85
C ILE A 246 10.04 -1.57 -7.65
N ASP A 247 9.94 -2.17 -8.84
CA ASP A 247 11.08 -2.45 -9.70
C ASP A 247 10.76 -2.13 -11.17
N PRO A 248 10.94 -0.87 -11.59
CA PRO A 248 10.64 -0.44 -12.97
C PRO A 248 11.47 -1.18 -14.06
N HIS A 249 12.53 -1.88 -13.65
CA HIS A 249 13.41 -2.64 -14.55
C HIS A 249 13.14 -4.15 -14.52
N HIS A 250 12.13 -4.57 -13.76
CA HIS A 250 11.74 -5.98 -13.70
C HIS A 250 11.12 -6.42 -15.03
N ASN A 251 11.80 -7.30 -15.74
CA ASN A 251 11.25 -7.92 -16.95
C ASN A 251 10.27 -9.02 -16.53
N THR A 252 8.99 -8.82 -16.79
CA THR A 252 7.91 -9.79 -16.49
C THR A 252 8.00 -11.09 -17.31
N HIS A 253 9.05 -11.26 -18.12
CA HIS A 253 9.29 -12.44 -18.95
C HIS A 253 10.16 -13.51 -18.30
N ASP A 254 10.65 -13.29 -17.08
CA ASP A 254 11.57 -14.22 -16.37
C ASP A 254 10.89 -15.06 -15.28
N ASP A 255 9.55 -15.05 -15.17
CA ASP A 255 8.78 -15.84 -14.19
C ASP A 255 8.04 -17.03 -14.82
#